data_5fd6dd66bf0e5644ac613f11f9b3f70b
#
_entry.id   5fd6dd66bf0e5644ac613f11f9b3f70b
#
_cell.length_a   1.000
_cell.length_b   1.000
_cell.length_c   1.000
_cell.angle_alpha   90.00
_cell.angle_beta   90.00
_cell.angle_gamma   90.00
#
_symmetry.space_group_name_H-M   'P 1'
#
loop_
_entity.id
_entity.type
_entity.pdbx_description
1 polymer ?
#
loop_
_entity_poly.entity_id
_entity_poly.type
_entity_poly.pdbx_seq_one_letter_code
_entity_poly.pdbx_strand_id
1 'polypeptide(L)'
;MNKVFNTIGKELKFPLVKIAILRTFTIEQIIPYLRVACFLKKFQPEIFIGGYNQIDQEILNPSSNLYRFNPDFLIIAARAEERCPKLTNDFIMLGIEDVKKEIESILNQTENLVQEFRLHSRAKVILHNYEIPEILAYGIYDIHSEPSQKRAFISLNEGLLRIAKKFNDVFVLDYDHLTARFGKKNWFDEKLWYTARAPISNVGLAALANEYLRFLIATEGRTRKCIVVDLDNTLWGGVVGEIGWNEIQIGETYPGNAYLDFQKELLKLYHKGIVLAINIKNNEADVMEVFDKRDEMVLKKKHFACMKINWENKAKNMGEIAKELNLGLDSFVFLDDNPVERELIRQYYPDVLVVELPENPQLYARIV
;
A
#
# COMPACT_ATOMS: atom_id res chain seq x y z
N MET A 1 -20.71 0.10 18.07
CA MET A 1 -19.70 -0.41 17.12
C MET A 1 -18.45 -0.96 17.84
N ASN A 2 -17.78 -0.22 18.73
CA ASN A 2 -16.55 -0.67 19.44
C ASN A 2 -16.67 -1.99 20.20
N LYS A 3 -17.77 -2.19 20.96
CA LYS A 3 -18.00 -3.44 21.70
C LYS A 3 -18.15 -4.64 20.76
N VAL A 4 -18.83 -4.46 19.62
CA VAL A 4 -19.06 -5.52 18.63
C VAL A 4 -17.74 -6.02 18.04
N PHE A 5 -16.88 -5.13 17.55
CA PHE A 5 -15.57 -5.53 17.01
C PHE A 5 -14.67 -6.20 18.04
N ASN A 6 -14.66 -5.70 19.28
CA ASN A 6 -13.87 -6.31 20.35
C ASN A 6 -14.38 -7.70 20.74
N THR A 7 -15.71 -7.89 20.76
CA THR A 7 -16.31 -9.20 21.07
C THR A 7 -16.02 -10.19 19.95
N ILE A 8 -16.35 -9.85 18.71
CA ILE A 8 -16.13 -10.73 17.55
C ILE A 8 -14.64 -11.05 17.37
N GLY A 9 -13.75 -10.06 17.50
CA GLY A 9 -12.30 -10.28 17.36
C GLY A 9 -11.73 -11.22 18.42
N LYS A 10 -12.26 -11.17 19.67
CA LYS A 10 -11.90 -12.12 20.73
C LYS A 10 -12.42 -13.52 20.46
N GLU A 11 -13.68 -13.65 20.04
CA GLU A 11 -14.27 -14.93 19.67
C GLU A 11 -13.53 -15.61 18.50
N LEU A 12 -13.12 -14.81 17.50
CA LEU A 12 -12.36 -15.28 16.33
C LEU A 12 -10.85 -15.42 16.60
N LYS A 13 -10.38 -15.09 17.82
CA LYS A 13 -8.96 -15.17 18.23
C LYS A 13 -8.01 -14.41 17.28
N PHE A 14 -8.43 -13.24 16.80
CA PHE A 14 -7.55 -12.40 15.98
C PHE A 14 -6.39 -11.86 16.82
N PRO A 15 -5.16 -11.82 16.28
CA PRO A 15 -4.03 -11.25 17.00
C PRO A 15 -4.28 -9.78 17.32
N LEU A 16 -3.97 -9.42 18.56
CA LEU A 16 -4.02 -8.04 19.04
C LEU A 16 -2.86 -7.26 18.41
N VAL A 17 -3.13 -6.05 17.94
CA VAL A 17 -2.12 -5.10 17.50
C VAL A 17 -2.36 -3.74 18.14
N LYS A 18 -1.35 -3.19 18.79
CA LYS A 18 -1.40 -1.91 19.49
C LYS A 18 -0.81 -0.81 18.61
N ILE A 19 -1.64 0.16 18.24
CA ILE A 19 -1.29 1.25 17.33
C ILE A 19 -1.38 2.57 18.08
N ALA A 20 -0.26 3.26 18.26
CA ALA A 20 -0.23 4.63 18.77
C ALA A 20 -0.14 5.63 17.60
N ILE A 21 -0.91 6.69 17.63
CA ILE A 21 -0.87 7.80 16.66
C ILE A 21 -0.59 9.09 17.43
N LEU A 22 0.58 9.67 17.21
CA LEU A 22 0.92 11.02 17.64
C LEU A 22 0.70 11.99 16.49
N ARG A 23 0.13 13.14 16.76
CA ARG A 23 -0.41 13.98 15.69
C ARG A 23 -0.35 15.47 16.02
N THR A 24 -0.35 16.31 14.99
CA THR A 24 -0.46 17.78 15.11
C THR A 24 -1.84 18.31 14.69
N PHE A 25 -2.78 17.43 14.28
CA PHE A 25 -4.13 17.77 13.84
C PHE A 25 -5.14 16.75 14.36
N THR A 26 -6.43 17.06 14.30
CA THR A 26 -7.49 16.14 14.72
C THR A 26 -7.63 15.00 13.71
N ILE A 27 -7.41 13.75 14.17
CA ILE A 27 -7.43 12.53 13.35
C ILE A 27 -8.30 11.42 13.96
N GLU A 28 -8.98 11.68 15.06
CA GLU A 28 -9.78 10.69 15.78
C GLU A 28 -10.82 9.99 14.91
N GLN A 29 -11.30 10.66 13.87
CA GLN A 29 -12.24 10.11 12.91
C GLN A 29 -11.68 8.93 12.10
N ILE A 30 -10.36 8.70 12.09
CA ILE A 30 -9.74 7.54 11.44
C ILE A 30 -10.04 6.23 12.16
N ILE A 31 -10.33 6.27 13.46
CA ILE A 31 -10.49 5.07 14.31
C ILE A 31 -11.46 4.05 13.72
N PRO A 32 -12.70 4.40 13.32
CA PRO A 32 -13.61 3.43 12.73
C PRO A 32 -13.08 2.82 11.42
N TYR A 33 -12.44 3.62 10.56
CA TYR A 33 -11.87 3.13 9.30
C TYR A 33 -10.72 2.16 9.55
N LEU A 34 -9.80 2.50 10.45
CA LEU A 34 -8.65 1.66 10.79
C LEU A 34 -9.09 0.35 11.46
N ARG A 35 -10.13 0.40 12.33
CA ARG A 35 -10.70 -0.81 12.92
C ARG A 35 -11.30 -1.74 11.89
N VAL A 36 -12.12 -1.21 10.97
CA VAL A 36 -12.70 -2.01 9.88
C VAL A 36 -11.59 -2.61 9.01
N ALA A 37 -10.63 -1.79 8.59
CA ALA A 37 -9.51 -2.23 7.76
C ALA A 37 -8.71 -3.36 8.42
N CYS A 38 -8.36 -3.21 9.70
CA CYS A 38 -7.67 -4.24 10.48
C CYS A 38 -8.52 -5.52 10.62
N PHE A 39 -9.80 -5.37 10.95
CA PHE A 39 -10.70 -6.51 11.12
C PHE A 39 -10.83 -7.35 9.85
N LEU A 40 -10.98 -6.72 8.69
CA LEU A 40 -11.04 -7.40 7.39
C LEU A 40 -9.74 -8.19 7.08
N LYS A 41 -8.64 -7.85 7.72
CA LYS A 41 -7.35 -8.55 7.60
C LYS A 41 -7.03 -9.42 8.83
N LYS A 42 -8.06 -9.76 9.61
CA LYS A 42 -7.98 -10.66 10.78
C LYS A 42 -7.02 -10.14 11.87
N PHE A 43 -7.00 -8.80 12.11
CA PHE A 43 -6.34 -8.16 13.25
C PHE A 43 -7.36 -7.55 14.21
N GLN A 44 -7.05 -7.57 15.50
CA GLN A 44 -7.78 -6.82 16.52
C GLN A 44 -6.98 -5.59 16.95
N PRO A 45 -7.31 -4.36 16.46
CA PRO A 45 -6.54 -3.19 16.81
C PRO A 45 -6.95 -2.61 18.16
N GLU A 46 -5.96 -2.30 18.99
CA GLU A 46 -6.06 -1.37 20.11
C GLU A 46 -5.40 -0.06 19.69
N ILE A 47 -6.10 1.07 19.78
CA ILE A 47 -5.66 2.34 19.20
C ILE A 47 -5.56 3.38 20.31
N PHE A 48 -4.38 3.97 20.46
CA PHE A 48 -4.10 5.13 21.29
C PHE A 48 -3.85 6.34 20.39
N ILE A 49 -4.52 7.45 20.65
CA ILE A 49 -4.25 8.72 19.99
C ILE A 49 -3.72 9.68 21.04
N GLY A 50 -2.51 10.17 20.84
CA GLY A 50 -1.88 11.18 21.69
C GLY A 50 -2.63 12.51 21.69
N GLY A 51 -2.36 13.37 22.65
CA GLY A 51 -2.95 14.71 22.72
C GLY A 51 -2.63 15.54 21.47
N TYR A 52 -3.49 16.55 21.21
CA TYR A 52 -3.29 17.47 20.09
C TYR A 52 -1.96 18.21 20.22
N ASN A 53 -1.12 18.11 19.17
CA ASN A 53 0.21 18.75 19.09
C ASN A 53 1.16 18.38 20.26
N GLN A 54 1.05 17.14 20.77
CA GLN A 54 1.85 16.67 21.92
C GLN A 54 2.87 15.58 21.53
N ILE A 55 3.35 15.59 20.27
CA ILE A 55 4.31 14.59 19.78
C ILE A 55 5.56 14.58 20.67
N ASP A 56 6.15 15.75 20.90
CA ASP A 56 7.41 15.91 21.63
C ASP A 56 7.21 15.52 23.12
N GLN A 57 6.11 15.96 23.74
CA GLN A 57 5.80 15.66 25.15
C GLN A 57 5.59 14.16 25.40
N GLU A 58 4.91 13.47 24.47
CA GLU A 58 4.68 12.02 24.59
C GLU A 58 5.97 11.22 24.38
N ILE A 59 6.85 11.66 23.48
CA ILE A 59 8.11 10.94 23.19
C ILE A 59 9.19 11.23 24.24
N LEU A 60 9.36 12.50 24.64
CA LEU A 60 10.44 12.90 25.56
C LEU A 60 10.16 12.57 27.03
N ASN A 61 8.93 12.23 27.38
CA ASN A 61 8.58 11.84 28.75
C ASN A 61 8.47 10.31 28.89
N PRO A 62 9.44 9.62 29.53
CA PRO A 62 9.39 8.16 29.70
C PRO A 62 8.16 7.65 30.49
N SER A 63 7.49 8.52 31.23
CA SER A 63 6.29 8.20 31.98
C SER A 63 5.00 8.56 31.25
N SER A 64 5.08 8.92 29.96
CA SER A 64 3.92 9.32 29.16
C SER A 64 2.91 8.17 28.94
N ASN A 65 1.74 8.53 28.46
CA ASN A 65 0.72 7.55 28.09
C ASN A 65 1.14 6.70 26.89
N LEU A 66 1.98 7.20 26.00
CA LEU A 66 2.58 6.45 24.90
C LEU A 66 3.31 5.20 25.39
N TYR A 67 4.25 5.37 26.34
CA TYR A 67 5.03 4.25 26.87
C TYR A 67 4.22 3.32 27.76
N ARG A 68 3.24 3.84 28.53
CA ARG A 68 2.29 3.00 29.29
C ARG A 68 1.42 2.15 28.38
N PHE A 69 1.03 2.69 27.22
CA PHE A 69 0.27 1.96 26.22
C PHE A 69 1.11 0.84 25.60
N ASN A 70 2.43 1.01 25.50
CA ASN A 70 3.37 0.06 24.94
C ASN A 70 2.94 -0.43 23.54
N PRO A 71 3.00 0.42 22.52
CA PRO A 71 2.53 0.12 21.17
C PRO A 71 3.40 -0.89 20.45
N ASP A 72 2.83 -1.62 19.47
CA ASP A 72 3.55 -2.36 18.44
C ASP A 72 3.96 -1.44 17.28
N PHE A 73 3.13 -0.42 17.02
CA PHE A 73 3.34 0.59 15.99
C PHE A 73 3.14 1.99 16.55
N LEU A 74 4.09 2.86 16.27
CA LEU A 74 3.98 4.30 16.49
C LEU A 74 3.86 5.00 15.14
N ILE A 75 2.78 5.73 14.91
CA ILE A 75 2.55 6.58 13.75
C ILE A 75 2.76 8.02 14.18
N ILE A 76 3.64 8.74 13.49
CA ILE A 76 3.84 10.18 13.69
C ILE A 76 3.21 10.91 12.50
N ALA A 77 1.99 11.41 12.71
CA ALA A 77 1.16 12.09 11.73
C ALA A 77 1.25 13.63 11.96
N ALA A 78 2.26 14.23 11.40
CA ALA A 78 2.51 15.67 11.54
C ALA A 78 2.20 16.41 10.23
N ARG A 79 1.50 17.56 10.33
CA ARG A 79 1.28 18.48 9.21
C ARG A 79 2.42 19.50 9.10
N ALA A 80 2.67 19.92 7.87
CA ALA A 80 3.71 20.89 7.56
C ALA A 80 3.43 22.25 8.21
N GLU A 81 2.17 22.69 8.24
CA GLU A 81 1.80 23.99 8.82
C GLU A 81 2.13 24.09 10.32
N GLU A 82 2.13 22.96 11.04
CA GLU A 82 2.41 22.93 12.47
C GLU A 82 3.89 22.65 12.78
N ARG A 83 4.56 21.86 11.96
CA ARG A 83 5.97 21.46 12.19
C ARG A 83 6.97 22.34 11.45
N CYS A 84 6.59 22.90 10.32
CA CYS A 84 7.44 23.73 9.45
C CYS A 84 6.73 25.04 9.04
N PRO A 85 6.19 25.83 9.99
CA PRO A 85 5.37 27.01 9.66
C PRO A 85 6.09 28.00 8.78
N LYS A 86 7.40 28.17 8.92
CA LYS A 86 8.18 29.06 8.05
C LYS A 86 8.24 28.56 6.61
N LEU A 87 8.38 27.22 6.40
CA LEU A 87 8.39 26.66 5.05
C LEU A 87 7.01 26.68 4.39
N THR A 88 5.92 26.77 5.16
CA THR A 88 4.54 26.82 4.65
C THR A 88 4.03 28.25 4.51
N ASN A 89 3.94 28.97 5.63
CA ASN A 89 3.22 30.24 5.70
C ASN A 89 4.11 31.46 5.35
N ASP A 90 5.39 31.41 5.73
CA ASP A 90 6.30 32.56 5.64
C ASP A 90 7.39 32.38 4.57
N PHE A 91 7.22 31.35 3.68
CA PHE A 91 8.27 30.97 2.73
C PHE A 91 8.82 32.11 1.88
N ILE A 92 7.94 32.99 1.45
CA ILE A 92 8.32 34.15 0.60
C ILE A 92 9.30 35.10 1.29
N MET A 93 9.39 35.08 2.63
CA MET A 93 10.27 35.90 3.42
C MET A 93 11.65 35.26 3.65
N LEU A 94 11.84 34.01 3.23
CA LEU A 94 13.07 33.24 3.48
C LEU A 94 14.07 33.41 2.35
N GLY A 95 15.34 33.63 2.70
CA GLY A 95 16.46 33.46 1.79
C GLY A 95 16.86 31.99 1.64
N ILE A 96 17.74 31.67 0.68
CA ILE A 96 18.22 30.32 0.42
C ILE A 96 18.81 29.67 1.68
N GLU A 97 19.64 30.41 2.41
CA GLU A 97 20.30 29.91 3.63
C GLU A 97 19.31 29.70 4.78
N ASP A 98 18.26 30.52 4.88
CA ASP A 98 17.23 30.34 5.88
C ASP A 98 16.40 29.09 5.63
N VAL A 99 16.07 28.80 4.36
CA VAL A 99 15.38 27.55 3.96
C VAL A 99 16.22 26.34 4.32
N LYS A 100 17.52 26.35 4.03
CA LYS A 100 18.42 25.23 4.40
C LYS A 100 18.47 25.03 5.91
N LYS A 101 18.69 26.09 6.69
CA LYS A 101 18.70 26.00 8.17
C LYS A 101 17.38 25.48 8.73
N GLU A 102 16.25 25.91 8.18
CA GLU A 102 14.95 25.44 8.64
C GLU A 102 14.76 23.94 8.36
N ILE A 103 15.13 23.48 7.16
CA ILE A 103 15.11 22.04 6.81
C ILE A 103 16.00 21.23 7.77
N GLU A 104 17.24 21.68 7.99
CA GLU A 104 18.18 21.02 8.91
C GLU A 104 17.63 20.99 10.34
N SER A 105 17.02 22.07 10.81
CA SER A 105 16.42 22.13 12.14
C SER A 105 15.30 21.10 12.30
N ILE A 106 14.39 21.01 11.33
CA ILE A 106 13.26 20.05 11.35
C ILE A 106 13.76 18.61 11.31
N LEU A 107 14.76 18.35 10.46
CA LEU A 107 15.34 17.00 10.34
C LEU A 107 16.05 16.60 11.64
N ASN A 108 16.84 17.48 12.23
CA ASN A 108 17.53 17.22 13.51
C ASN A 108 16.53 16.97 14.65
N GLN A 109 15.45 17.76 14.73
CA GLN A 109 14.38 17.52 15.70
C GLN A 109 13.73 16.16 15.50
N THR A 110 13.42 15.80 14.26
CA THR A 110 12.80 14.51 13.95
C THR A 110 13.73 13.35 14.27
N GLU A 111 15.02 13.46 13.93
CA GLU A 111 16.04 12.45 14.25
C GLU A 111 16.17 12.25 15.76
N ASN A 112 16.25 13.36 16.52
CA ASN A 112 16.33 13.30 17.98
C ASN A 112 15.09 12.63 18.60
N LEU A 113 13.87 12.94 18.10
CA LEU A 113 12.65 12.28 18.57
C LEU A 113 12.66 10.78 18.31
N VAL A 114 13.08 10.35 17.11
CA VAL A 114 13.19 8.93 16.79
C VAL A 114 14.25 8.26 17.67
N GLN A 115 15.39 8.91 17.88
CA GLN A 115 16.47 8.41 18.75
C GLN A 115 15.98 8.25 20.19
N GLU A 116 15.31 9.27 20.74
CA GLU A 116 14.77 9.22 22.11
C GLU A 116 13.72 8.11 22.25
N PHE A 117 12.80 8.01 21.28
CA PHE A 117 11.83 6.92 21.29
C PHE A 117 12.49 5.54 21.31
N ARG A 118 13.58 5.35 20.57
CA ARG A 118 14.33 4.09 20.52
C ARG A 118 15.00 3.70 21.82
N LEU A 119 15.28 4.66 22.71
CA LEU A 119 15.81 4.35 24.07
C LEU A 119 14.77 3.59 24.91
N HIS A 120 13.48 3.79 24.65
CA HIS A 120 12.38 3.29 25.48
C HIS A 120 11.48 2.27 24.80
N SER A 121 11.51 2.16 23.47
CA SER A 121 10.58 1.30 22.72
C SER A 121 11.21 0.70 21.45
N ARG A 122 10.82 -0.54 21.17
CA ARG A 122 11.14 -1.24 19.92
C ARG A 122 9.98 -1.26 18.92
N ALA A 123 8.89 -0.53 19.21
CA ALA A 123 7.76 -0.45 18.30
C ALA A 123 8.20 0.02 16.92
N LYS A 124 7.56 -0.48 15.88
CA LYS A 124 7.78 -0.01 14.51
C LYS A 124 7.29 1.43 14.39
N VAL A 125 8.08 2.30 13.77
CA VAL A 125 7.76 3.74 13.62
C VAL A 125 7.42 4.04 12.17
N ILE A 126 6.30 4.71 11.96
CA ILE A 126 5.86 5.20 10.65
C ILE A 126 5.80 6.73 10.73
N LEU A 127 6.72 7.38 10.04
CA LEU A 127 6.75 8.83 9.90
C LEU A 127 5.94 9.24 8.67
N HIS A 128 5.02 10.19 8.79
CA HIS A 128 4.53 10.89 7.61
C HIS A 128 5.64 11.75 7.02
N ASN A 129 5.81 11.75 5.70
CA ASN A 129 6.46 12.86 5.05
C ASN A 129 5.45 14.03 4.90
N TYR A 130 5.92 15.17 4.45
CA TYR A 130 5.10 16.37 4.35
C TYR A 130 4.57 16.52 2.91
N GLU A 131 3.27 16.78 2.82
CA GLU A 131 2.64 17.14 1.55
C GLU A 131 3.20 18.46 1.01
N ILE A 132 3.56 18.49 -0.26
CA ILE A 132 3.89 19.73 -0.96
C ILE A 132 2.62 20.59 -1.03
N PRO A 133 2.66 21.87 -0.64
CA PRO A 133 1.49 22.74 -0.69
C PRO A 133 0.81 22.73 -2.07
N GLU A 134 -0.53 22.73 -2.10
CA GLU A 134 -1.29 22.77 -3.36
C GLU A 134 -1.03 24.10 -4.10
N ILE A 135 -1.00 25.21 -3.34
CA ILE A 135 -0.66 26.53 -3.85
C ILE A 135 0.72 26.88 -3.33
N LEU A 136 1.68 27.01 -4.24
CA LEU A 136 3.06 27.35 -3.92
C LEU A 136 3.25 28.84 -3.73
N ALA A 137 4.24 29.23 -2.91
CA ALA A 137 4.50 30.62 -2.55
C ALA A 137 4.71 31.55 -3.76
N TYR A 138 5.36 31.05 -4.83
CA TYR A 138 5.57 31.79 -6.07
C TYR A 138 4.68 31.31 -7.23
N GLY A 139 3.59 30.56 -6.91
CA GLY A 139 2.63 30.05 -7.90
C GLY A 139 3.31 29.24 -8.99
N ILE A 140 2.96 29.48 -10.26
CA ILE A 140 3.54 28.75 -11.40
C ILE A 140 5.04 29.01 -11.60
N TYR A 141 5.56 30.11 -11.04
CA TYR A 141 6.98 30.47 -11.15
C TYR A 141 7.84 29.78 -10.08
N ASP A 142 7.24 29.16 -9.07
CA ASP A 142 7.96 28.58 -7.93
C ASP A 142 9.11 27.66 -8.33
N ILE A 143 8.92 26.81 -9.35
CA ILE A 143 9.96 25.86 -9.79
C ILE A 143 11.21 26.57 -10.39
N HIS A 144 11.06 27.82 -10.82
CA HIS A 144 12.12 28.66 -11.38
C HIS A 144 12.72 29.62 -10.34
N SER A 145 12.09 29.75 -9.19
CA SER A 145 12.56 30.64 -8.12
C SER A 145 13.67 30.00 -7.27
N GLU A 146 14.47 30.85 -6.65
CA GLU A 146 15.45 30.47 -5.64
C GLU A 146 15.34 31.38 -4.42
N PRO A 147 14.90 30.80 -3.28
CA PRO A 147 14.51 29.41 -3.07
C PRO A 147 13.18 29.04 -3.74
N SER A 148 12.95 27.75 -3.99
CA SER A 148 11.67 27.17 -4.43
C SER A 148 11.03 26.41 -3.28
N GLN A 149 9.78 26.71 -2.97
CA GLN A 149 9.05 26.02 -1.91
C GLN A 149 8.87 24.54 -2.23
N LYS A 150 8.54 24.21 -3.48
CA LYS A 150 8.43 22.81 -3.93
C LYS A 150 9.73 22.04 -3.70
N ARG A 151 10.88 22.61 -4.10
CA ARG A 151 12.19 21.96 -3.91
C ARG A 151 12.57 21.83 -2.45
N ALA A 152 12.19 22.80 -1.61
CA ALA A 152 12.40 22.73 -0.17
C ALA A 152 11.67 21.53 0.47
N PHE A 153 10.40 21.31 0.12
CA PHE A 153 9.64 20.14 0.59
C PHE A 153 10.20 18.81 0.07
N ILE A 154 10.63 18.76 -1.19
CA ILE A 154 11.30 17.56 -1.74
C ILE A 154 12.56 17.25 -0.92
N SER A 155 13.41 18.26 -0.66
CA SER A 155 14.63 18.08 0.12
C SER A 155 14.35 17.66 1.56
N LEU A 156 13.32 18.21 2.19
CA LEU A 156 12.87 17.84 3.53
C LEU A 156 12.41 16.38 3.56
N ASN A 157 11.59 15.95 2.60
CA ASN A 157 11.08 14.60 2.51
C ASN A 157 12.19 13.57 2.23
N GLU A 158 13.17 13.89 1.39
CA GLU A 158 14.38 13.08 1.21
C GLU A 158 15.20 12.98 2.50
N GLY A 159 15.24 14.06 3.29
CA GLY A 159 15.86 14.07 4.61
C GLY A 159 15.21 13.08 5.57
N LEU A 160 13.89 13.01 5.61
CA LEU A 160 13.14 12.04 6.42
C LEU A 160 13.46 10.58 6.01
N LEU A 161 13.58 10.32 4.71
CA LEU A 161 14.00 8.99 4.23
C LEU A 161 15.43 8.63 4.67
N ARG A 162 16.36 9.62 4.69
CA ARG A 162 17.71 9.40 5.21
C ARG A 162 17.70 9.11 6.70
N ILE A 163 16.87 9.79 7.49
CA ILE A 163 16.69 9.50 8.92
C ILE A 163 16.14 8.09 9.12
N ALA A 164 15.06 7.73 8.44
CA ALA A 164 14.46 6.41 8.57
C ALA A 164 15.48 5.27 8.31
N LYS A 165 16.38 5.44 7.33
CA LYS A 165 17.43 4.47 7.01
C LYS A 165 18.51 4.30 8.10
N LYS A 166 18.64 5.23 9.04
CA LYS A 166 19.61 5.14 10.15
C LYS A 166 19.12 4.23 11.28
N PHE A 167 17.83 3.93 11.33
CA PHE A 167 17.20 3.18 12.41
C PHE A 167 16.50 1.94 11.89
N ASN A 168 16.60 0.84 12.63
CA ASN A 168 15.80 -0.34 12.33
C ASN A 168 14.32 -0.08 12.62
N ASP A 169 13.45 -0.67 11.78
CA ASP A 169 11.98 -0.58 11.95
C ASP A 169 11.43 0.85 11.98
N VAL A 170 12.07 1.78 11.27
CA VAL A 170 11.57 3.13 11.01
C VAL A 170 11.27 3.27 9.53
N PHE A 171 10.06 3.63 9.22
CA PHE A 171 9.51 3.73 7.86
C PHE A 171 8.98 5.13 7.61
N VAL A 172 8.97 5.54 6.35
CA VAL A 172 8.29 6.78 5.92
C VAL A 172 7.06 6.39 5.10
N LEU A 173 5.90 6.86 5.53
CA LEU A 173 4.69 6.86 4.70
C LEU A 173 4.80 8.06 3.76
N ASP A 174 4.77 7.80 2.45
CA ASP A 174 4.77 8.84 1.43
C ASP A 174 3.38 9.51 1.36
N TYR A 175 3.13 10.39 2.34
CA TYR A 175 1.86 11.09 2.50
C TYR A 175 1.63 12.08 1.36
N ASP A 176 2.68 12.74 0.84
CA ASP A 176 2.58 13.62 -0.33
C ASP A 176 2.07 12.87 -1.55
N HIS A 177 2.67 11.71 -1.86
CA HIS A 177 2.21 10.87 -2.96
C HIS A 177 0.78 10.36 -2.74
N LEU A 178 0.46 9.97 -1.50
CA LEU A 178 -0.90 9.50 -1.15
C LEU A 178 -1.94 10.61 -1.40
N THR A 179 -1.68 11.84 -0.95
CA THR A 179 -2.58 12.98 -1.19
C THR A 179 -2.71 13.30 -2.68
N ALA A 180 -1.61 13.21 -3.44
CA ALA A 180 -1.61 13.44 -4.88
C ALA A 180 -2.43 12.40 -5.66
N ARG A 181 -2.38 11.12 -5.27
CA ARG A 181 -3.17 10.04 -5.90
C ARG A 181 -4.68 10.26 -5.81
N PHE A 182 -5.16 10.84 -4.72
CA PHE A 182 -6.58 11.16 -4.50
C PHE A 182 -6.95 12.56 -5.00
N GLY A 183 -5.94 13.38 -5.28
CA GLY A 183 -6.09 14.81 -5.54
C GLY A 183 -6.27 15.60 -4.25
N LYS A 184 -5.40 16.59 -4.01
CA LYS A 184 -5.36 17.34 -2.75
C LYS A 184 -6.70 18.00 -2.40
N LYS A 185 -7.44 18.51 -3.39
CA LYS A 185 -8.79 19.05 -3.22
C LYS A 185 -9.82 18.06 -2.66
N ASN A 186 -9.67 16.76 -3.00
CA ASN A 186 -10.57 15.71 -2.50
C ASN A 186 -10.08 15.15 -1.16
N TRP A 187 -8.77 15.30 -0.90
CA TRP A 187 -8.15 14.81 0.33
C TRP A 187 -8.46 15.69 1.52
N PHE A 188 -8.38 17.00 1.36
CA PHE A 188 -8.58 17.96 2.44
C PHE A 188 -10.04 18.44 2.52
N ASP A 189 -10.49 18.72 3.77
CA ASP A 189 -11.75 19.35 4.09
C ASP A 189 -11.46 20.68 4.83
N GLU A 190 -11.50 21.78 4.10
CA GLU A 190 -11.21 23.11 4.66
C GLU A 190 -12.20 23.51 5.77
N LYS A 191 -13.49 23.16 5.61
CA LYS A 191 -14.48 23.49 6.64
C LYS A 191 -14.15 22.79 7.95
N LEU A 192 -13.83 21.49 7.91
CA LEU A 192 -13.45 20.74 9.10
C LEU A 192 -12.11 21.20 9.66
N TRP A 193 -11.19 21.67 8.81
CA TRP A 193 -9.94 22.28 9.27
C TRP A 193 -10.21 23.50 10.15
N TYR A 194 -11.03 24.44 9.69
CA TYR A 194 -11.32 25.67 10.45
C TYR A 194 -12.18 25.43 11.68
N THR A 195 -13.10 24.47 11.64
CA THR A 195 -14.04 24.22 12.74
C THR A 195 -13.52 23.27 13.80
N ALA A 196 -12.68 22.29 13.41
CA ALA A 196 -12.26 21.20 14.30
C ALA A 196 -10.79 20.83 14.19
N ARG A 197 -10.00 21.55 13.40
CA ARG A 197 -8.61 21.17 13.08
C ARG A 197 -8.49 19.74 12.53
N ALA A 198 -9.51 19.28 11.80
CA ALA A 198 -9.61 17.95 11.18
C ALA A 198 -9.52 18.09 9.65
N PRO A 199 -8.30 18.10 9.08
CA PRO A 199 -8.09 18.50 7.69
C PRO A 199 -8.49 17.41 6.68
N ILE A 200 -8.58 16.14 7.11
CA ILE A 200 -8.69 15.01 6.19
C ILE A 200 -10.17 14.67 5.95
N SER A 201 -10.58 14.59 4.69
CA SER A 201 -11.92 14.18 4.29
C SER A 201 -12.19 12.70 4.64
N ASN A 202 -13.47 12.29 4.64
CA ASN A 202 -13.83 10.89 4.89
C ASN A 202 -13.18 9.91 3.90
N VAL A 203 -13.05 10.30 2.63
CA VAL A 203 -12.37 9.51 1.59
C VAL A 203 -10.88 9.40 1.92
N GLY A 204 -10.25 10.52 2.30
CA GLY A 204 -8.86 10.57 2.73
C GLY A 204 -8.59 9.72 3.97
N LEU A 205 -9.47 9.77 4.98
CA LEU A 205 -9.36 8.94 6.20
C LEU A 205 -9.42 7.45 5.89
N ALA A 206 -10.32 7.03 5.00
CA ALA A 206 -10.43 5.64 4.57
C ALA A 206 -9.16 5.17 3.84
N ALA A 207 -8.64 6.01 2.94
CA ALA A 207 -7.41 5.75 2.21
C ALA A 207 -6.19 5.67 3.15
N LEU A 208 -6.07 6.62 4.08
CA LEU A 208 -4.98 6.66 5.06
C LEU A 208 -5.00 5.44 5.99
N ALA A 209 -6.19 5.03 6.46
CA ALA A 209 -6.34 3.83 7.29
C ALA A 209 -5.88 2.56 6.54
N ASN A 210 -6.20 2.45 5.25
CA ASN A 210 -5.71 1.35 4.42
C ASN A 210 -4.19 1.41 4.21
N GLU A 211 -3.61 2.60 4.07
CA GLU A 211 -2.16 2.75 3.92
C GLU A 211 -1.42 2.35 5.21
N TYR A 212 -1.91 2.74 6.39
CA TYR A 212 -1.39 2.24 7.67
C TYR A 212 -1.46 0.72 7.76
N LEU A 213 -2.61 0.13 7.37
CA LEU A 213 -2.77 -1.32 7.36
C LEU A 213 -1.76 -2.02 6.45
N ARG A 214 -1.39 -1.42 5.31
CA ARG A 214 -0.38 -1.99 4.41
C ARG A 214 0.99 -2.11 5.07
N PHE A 215 1.40 -1.09 5.86
CA PHE A 215 2.62 -1.18 6.68
C PHE A 215 2.52 -2.31 7.72
N LEU A 216 1.40 -2.43 8.42
CA LEU A 216 1.19 -3.50 9.39
C LEU A 216 1.33 -4.89 8.73
N ILE A 217 0.63 -5.11 7.61
CA ILE A 217 0.68 -6.39 6.87
C ILE A 217 2.10 -6.72 6.42
N ALA A 218 2.80 -5.74 5.83
CA ALA A 218 4.13 -5.94 5.28
C ALA A 218 5.15 -6.28 6.38
N THR A 219 5.10 -5.58 7.50
CA THR A 219 6.04 -5.77 8.61
C THR A 219 5.75 -6.99 9.48
N GLU A 220 4.51 -7.50 9.45
CA GLU A 220 4.14 -8.78 10.10
C GLU A 220 4.37 -10.00 9.18
N GLY A 221 4.97 -9.80 8.00
CA GLY A 221 5.29 -10.89 7.07
C GLY A 221 4.06 -11.54 6.43
N ARG A 222 2.89 -10.88 6.48
CA ARG A 222 1.62 -11.38 5.91
C ARG A 222 1.42 -10.95 4.45
N THR A 223 2.50 -10.72 3.73
CA THR A 223 2.46 -10.40 2.30
C THR A 223 2.20 -11.65 1.47
N ARG A 224 1.51 -11.49 0.34
CA ARG A 224 1.32 -12.56 -0.63
C ARG A 224 2.63 -12.83 -1.36
N LYS A 225 2.91 -14.11 -1.67
CA LYS A 225 4.18 -14.56 -2.22
C LYS A 225 4.05 -15.19 -3.60
N CYS A 226 2.85 -15.65 -3.95
CA CYS A 226 2.59 -16.35 -5.20
C CYS A 226 1.30 -15.84 -5.85
N ILE A 227 1.34 -15.62 -7.16
CA ILE A 227 0.18 -15.34 -7.98
C ILE A 227 -0.05 -16.56 -8.87
N VAL A 228 -1.23 -17.15 -8.75
CA VAL A 228 -1.72 -18.19 -9.65
C VAL A 228 -2.66 -17.53 -10.63
N VAL A 229 -2.34 -17.62 -11.91
CA VAL A 229 -3.07 -16.92 -12.97
C VAL A 229 -3.66 -17.95 -13.95
N ASP A 230 -4.88 -17.68 -14.38
CA ASP A 230 -5.46 -18.30 -15.57
C ASP A 230 -4.86 -17.71 -16.85
N LEU A 231 -5.11 -18.30 -18.00
CA LEU A 231 -4.54 -17.84 -19.27
C LEU A 231 -5.61 -17.31 -20.22
N ASP A 232 -6.59 -18.11 -20.60
CA ASP A 232 -7.66 -17.76 -21.55
C ASP A 232 -8.48 -16.57 -20.98
N ASN A 233 -8.69 -15.52 -21.76
CA ASN A 233 -9.33 -14.26 -21.37
C ASN A 233 -8.67 -13.56 -20.15
N THR A 234 -7.53 -14.05 -19.69
CA THR A 234 -6.77 -13.49 -18.56
C THR A 234 -5.40 -12.97 -18.98
N LEU A 235 -4.53 -13.78 -19.61
CA LEU A 235 -3.24 -13.32 -20.17
C LEU A 235 -3.33 -12.97 -21.67
N TRP A 236 -4.33 -13.48 -22.36
CA TRP A 236 -4.71 -13.14 -23.74
C TRP A 236 -6.22 -13.22 -23.90
N GLY A 237 -6.76 -12.62 -24.94
CA GLY A 237 -8.18 -12.72 -25.24
C GLY A 237 -8.50 -13.93 -26.11
N GLY A 238 -9.60 -14.59 -25.79
CA GLY A 238 -10.06 -15.81 -26.44
C GLY A 238 -9.61 -17.08 -25.75
N VAL A 239 -10.22 -18.20 -26.12
CA VAL A 239 -9.94 -19.55 -25.61
C VAL A 239 -9.09 -20.29 -26.62
N VAL A 240 -7.83 -20.55 -26.30
CA VAL A 240 -6.85 -21.07 -27.27
C VAL A 240 -7.25 -22.44 -27.83
N GLY A 241 -7.86 -23.31 -27.02
CA GLY A 241 -8.36 -24.60 -27.48
C GLY A 241 -9.51 -24.54 -28.49
N GLU A 242 -10.20 -23.40 -28.61
CA GLU A 242 -11.31 -23.19 -29.57
C GLU A 242 -10.85 -22.46 -30.83
N ILE A 243 -9.99 -21.43 -30.70
CA ILE A 243 -9.64 -20.52 -31.81
C ILE A 243 -8.22 -20.73 -32.34
N GLY A 244 -7.39 -21.47 -31.62
CA GLY A 244 -5.98 -21.68 -31.96
C GLY A 244 -5.07 -20.52 -31.54
N TRP A 245 -3.76 -20.81 -31.49
CA TRP A 245 -2.74 -19.87 -31.04
C TRP A 245 -2.63 -18.59 -31.91
N ASN A 246 -2.98 -18.65 -33.19
CA ASN A 246 -2.88 -17.55 -34.14
C ASN A 246 -4.03 -16.55 -34.03
N GLU A 247 -5.20 -16.97 -33.54
CA GLU A 247 -6.40 -16.13 -33.43
C GLU A 247 -6.58 -15.51 -32.05
N ILE A 248 -5.79 -15.91 -31.03
CA ILE A 248 -5.86 -15.28 -29.71
C ILE A 248 -5.51 -13.78 -29.80
N GLN A 249 -6.17 -12.97 -28.99
CA GLN A 249 -6.01 -11.53 -28.97
C GLN A 249 -4.85 -11.14 -28.05
N ILE A 250 -3.69 -10.97 -28.66
CA ILE A 250 -2.48 -10.43 -28.03
C ILE A 250 -1.70 -9.67 -29.08
N GLY A 251 -1.15 -8.48 -28.73
CA GLY A 251 -0.44 -7.64 -29.67
C GLY A 251 -0.69 -6.15 -29.41
N GLU A 252 -0.31 -5.29 -30.37
CA GLU A 252 -0.30 -3.84 -30.20
C GLU A 252 -1.71 -3.19 -30.27
N THR A 253 -2.71 -3.89 -30.78
CA THR A 253 -4.07 -3.37 -30.93
C THR A 253 -4.98 -3.86 -29.81
N TYR A 254 -6.03 -3.09 -29.50
CA TYR A 254 -7.03 -3.47 -28.50
C TYR A 254 -7.86 -4.68 -28.98
N PRO A 255 -8.16 -5.65 -28.08
CA PRO A 255 -7.82 -5.71 -26.65
C PRO A 255 -6.45 -6.31 -26.35
N GLY A 256 -5.70 -6.79 -27.34
CA GLY A 256 -4.41 -7.47 -27.17
C GLY A 256 -3.39 -6.64 -26.38
N ASN A 257 -3.34 -5.34 -26.59
CA ASN A 257 -2.45 -4.43 -25.86
C ASN A 257 -2.77 -4.31 -24.36
N ALA A 258 -4.04 -4.44 -23.98
CA ALA A 258 -4.45 -4.45 -22.57
C ALA A 258 -3.93 -5.71 -21.85
N TYR A 259 -3.97 -6.86 -22.50
CA TYR A 259 -3.38 -8.10 -21.98
C TYR A 259 -1.86 -8.01 -21.89
N LEU A 260 -1.20 -7.38 -22.86
CA LEU A 260 0.25 -7.13 -22.79
C LEU A 260 0.61 -6.25 -21.59
N ASP A 261 -0.15 -5.19 -21.33
CA ASP A 261 0.11 -4.32 -20.18
C ASP A 261 -0.10 -5.06 -18.86
N PHE A 262 -1.11 -5.92 -18.78
CA PHE A 262 -1.30 -6.79 -17.61
C PHE A 262 -0.12 -7.76 -17.41
N GLN A 263 0.37 -8.41 -18.48
CA GLN A 263 1.57 -9.25 -18.40
C GLN A 263 2.80 -8.47 -17.95
N LYS A 264 2.97 -7.21 -18.40
CA LYS A 264 4.07 -6.34 -17.94
C LYS A 264 3.99 -6.07 -16.43
N GLU A 265 2.79 -5.84 -15.86
CA GLU A 265 2.63 -5.67 -14.42
C GLU A 265 2.96 -6.96 -13.65
N LEU A 266 2.50 -8.11 -14.12
CA LEU A 266 2.87 -9.40 -13.53
C LEU A 266 4.40 -9.63 -13.61
N LEU A 267 5.03 -9.27 -14.71
CA LEU A 267 6.48 -9.37 -14.85
C LEU A 267 7.22 -8.43 -13.86
N LYS A 268 6.72 -7.24 -13.62
CA LYS A 268 7.27 -6.34 -12.58
C LYS A 268 7.16 -6.97 -11.18
N LEU A 269 6.03 -7.63 -10.88
CA LEU A 269 5.88 -8.36 -9.62
C LEU A 269 6.83 -9.55 -9.51
N TYR A 270 7.02 -10.30 -10.61
CA TYR A 270 8.03 -11.36 -10.69
C TYR A 270 9.43 -10.84 -10.36
N HIS A 271 9.84 -9.69 -10.94
CA HIS A 271 11.13 -9.08 -10.62
C HIS A 271 11.26 -8.55 -9.18
N LYS A 272 10.13 -8.34 -8.50
CA LYS A 272 10.09 -8.04 -7.05
C LYS A 272 10.13 -9.29 -6.17
N GLY A 273 10.25 -10.49 -6.76
CA GLY A 273 10.33 -11.75 -6.04
C GLY A 273 8.99 -12.46 -5.81
N ILE A 274 7.91 -12.02 -6.46
CA ILE A 274 6.63 -12.74 -6.44
C ILE A 274 6.72 -13.94 -7.39
N VAL A 275 6.38 -15.12 -6.89
CA VAL A 275 6.31 -16.36 -7.68
C VAL A 275 5.07 -16.33 -8.56
N LEU A 276 5.20 -16.71 -9.83
CA LEU A 276 4.07 -16.89 -10.74
C LEU A 276 3.82 -18.38 -10.99
N ALA A 277 2.56 -18.76 -11.03
CA ALA A 277 2.12 -20.11 -11.41
C ALA A 277 0.89 -20.04 -12.32
N ILE A 278 0.69 -21.06 -13.13
CA ILE A 278 -0.45 -21.19 -14.04
C ILE A 278 -1.43 -22.25 -13.50
N ASN A 279 -2.73 -21.97 -13.64
CA ASN A 279 -3.79 -22.91 -13.36
C ASN A 279 -4.93 -22.74 -14.37
N ILE A 280 -4.94 -23.54 -15.42
CA ILE A 280 -5.88 -23.43 -16.53
C ILE A 280 -6.51 -24.80 -16.87
N LYS A 281 -7.76 -24.79 -17.30
CA LYS A 281 -8.46 -25.92 -17.92
C LYS A 281 -8.30 -25.85 -19.43
N ASN A 282 -7.29 -26.49 -19.96
CA ASN A 282 -7.01 -26.55 -21.39
C ASN A 282 -6.08 -27.71 -21.70
N ASN A 283 -5.85 -28.01 -23.00
CA ASN A 283 -4.84 -28.93 -23.47
C ASN A 283 -3.44 -28.30 -23.34
N GLU A 284 -2.50 -29.04 -22.79
CA GLU A 284 -1.13 -28.53 -22.60
C GLU A 284 -0.46 -28.15 -23.94
N ALA A 285 -0.69 -28.98 -24.99
CA ALA A 285 -0.11 -28.74 -26.32
C ALA A 285 -0.53 -27.38 -26.88
N ASP A 286 -1.82 -27.02 -26.80
CA ASP A 286 -2.38 -25.78 -27.33
C ASP A 286 -1.80 -24.55 -26.59
N VAL A 287 -1.70 -24.64 -25.27
CA VAL A 287 -1.09 -23.57 -24.43
C VAL A 287 0.39 -23.41 -24.72
N MET A 288 1.13 -24.53 -24.84
CA MET A 288 2.57 -24.48 -25.15
C MET A 288 2.84 -23.88 -26.51
N GLU A 289 1.96 -24.10 -27.47
CA GLU A 289 2.05 -23.53 -28.82
C GLU A 289 1.97 -21.99 -28.77
N VAL A 290 1.12 -21.40 -27.90
CA VAL A 290 1.10 -19.94 -27.68
C VAL A 290 2.43 -19.44 -27.17
N PHE A 291 3.00 -20.06 -26.12
CA PHE A 291 4.29 -19.65 -25.58
C PHE A 291 5.45 -19.79 -26.56
N ASP A 292 5.37 -20.71 -27.49
CA ASP A 292 6.45 -20.98 -28.47
C ASP A 292 6.33 -20.13 -29.72
N LYS A 293 5.10 -19.76 -30.15
CA LYS A 293 4.86 -19.11 -31.45
C LYS A 293 4.44 -17.65 -31.35
N ARG A 294 3.96 -17.17 -30.20
CA ARG A 294 3.55 -15.77 -30.03
C ARG A 294 4.71 -14.96 -29.44
N ASP A 295 5.46 -14.30 -30.30
CA ASP A 295 6.60 -13.48 -29.92
C ASP A 295 6.18 -12.27 -29.04
N GLU A 296 4.95 -11.80 -29.22
CA GLU A 296 4.37 -10.67 -28.48
C GLU A 296 4.19 -10.96 -26.97
N MET A 297 4.10 -12.24 -26.58
CA MET A 297 3.98 -12.61 -25.17
C MET A 297 5.13 -12.04 -24.34
N VAL A 298 4.79 -11.22 -23.32
CA VAL A 298 5.75 -10.65 -22.36
C VAL A 298 6.20 -11.71 -21.35
N LEU A 299 5.24 -12.45 -20.80
CA LEU A 299 5.55 -13.57 -19.93
C LEU A 299 5.92 -14.80 -20.76
N LYS A 300 7.01 -15.44 -20.40
CA LYS A 300 7.51 -16.67 -21.04
C LYS A 300 7.47 -17.83 -20.03
N LYS A 301 7.54 -19.06 -20.50
CA LYS A 301 7.53 -20.30 -19.69
C LYS A 301 8.45 -20.20 -18.45
N LYS A 302 9.64 -19.66 -18.61
CA LYS A 302 10.65 -19.50 -17.54
C LYS A 302 10.22 -18.62 -16.35
N HIS A 303 9.16 -17.81 -16.50
CA HIS A 303 8.68 -16.94 -15.44
C HIS A 303 7.71 -17.65 -14.48
N PHE A 304 7.26 -18.85 -14.85
CA PHE A 304 6.32 -19.64 -14.05
C PHE A 304 7.05 -20.77 -13.34
N ALA A 305 6.93 -20.80 -12.01
CA ALA A 305 7.55 -21.83 -11.17
C ALA A 305 6.77 -23.14 -11.20
N CYS A 306 5.46 -23.10 -11.45
CA CYS A 306 4.57 -24.26 -11.56
C CYS A 306 3.49 -23.98 -12.60
N MET A 307 3.16 -25.00 -13.41
CA MET A 307 2.11 -24.92 -14.42
C MET A 307 1.18 -26.14 -14.31
N LYS A 308 -0.09 -25.89 -13.99
CA LYS A 308 -1.16 -26.91 -14.04
C LYS A 308 -2.06 -26.59 -15.23
N ILE A 309 -1.77 -27.27 -16.32
CA ILE A 309 -2.50 -27.17 -17.59
C ILE A 309 -3.15 -28.53 -17.83
N ASN A 310 -4.41 -28.67 -17.46
CA ASN A 310 -5.16 -29.91 -17.54
C ASN A 310 -6.66 -29.63 -17.36
N TRP A 311 -7.51 -30.62 -17.52
CA TRP A 311 -8.97 -30.54 -17.37
C TRP A 311 -9.45 -30.81 -15.94
N GLU A 312 -8.55 -30.93 -14.98
CA GLU A 312 -8.89 -31.11 -13.57
C GLU A 312 -9.51 -29.83 -12.96
N ASN A 313 -10.19 -30.05 -11.83
CA ASN A 313 -10.76 -28.93 -11.07
C ASN A 313 -9.68 -27.95 -10.59
N LYS A 314 -9.86 -26.64 -10.84
CA LYS A 314 -8.89 -25.61 -10.46
C LYS A 314 -8.60 -25.56 -8.95
N ALA A 315 -9.56 -25.94 -8.09
CA ALA A 315 -9.31 -26.03 -6.65
C ALA A 315 -8.35 -27.20 -6.32
N LYS A 316 -8.48 -28.35 -6.98
CA LYS A 316 -7.52 -29.46 -6.84
C LYS A 316 -6.12 -29.03 -7.26
N ASN A 317 -6.00 -28.41 -8.44
CA ASN A 317 -4.74 -27.87 -8.95
C ASN A 317 -4.12 -26.84 -8.01
N MET A 318 -4.92 -25.93 -7.42
CA MET A 318 -4.45 -24.95 -6.44
C MET A 318 -3.79 -25.62 -5.23
N GLY A 319 -4.40 -26.68 -4.69
CA GLY A 319 -3.82 -27.44 -3.59
C GLY A 319 -2.51 -28.13 -3.97
N GLU A 320 -2.40 -28.64 -5.20
CA GLU A 320 -1.17 -29.25 -5.73
C GLU A 320 -0.06 -28.20 -5.93
N ILE A 321 -0.40 -27.00 -6.48
CA ILE A 321 0.54 -25.88 -6.64
C ILE A 321 1.09 -25.46 -5.26
N ALA A 322 0.21 -25.31 -4.27
CA ALA A 322 0.62 -24.94 -2.92
C ALA A 322 1.60 -25.94 -2.31
N LYS A 323 1.35 -27.25 -2.52
CA LYS A 323 2.21 -28.34 -2.06
C LYS A 323 3.55 -28.35 -2.81
N GLU A 324 3.53 -28.21 -4.14
CA GLU A 324 4.72 -28.24 -5.00
C GLU A 324 5.66 -27.06 -4.69
N LEU A 325 5.10 -25.86 -4.48
CA LEU A 325 5.86 -24.67 -4.13
C LEU A 325 6.20 -24.57 -2.64
N ASN A 326 5.70 -25.48 -1.81
CA ASN A 326 5.86 -25.48 -0.36
C ASN A 326 5.48 -24.14 0.28
N LEU A 327 4.32 -23.59 -0.12
CA LEU A 327 3.79 -22.32 0.37
C LEU A 327 2.43 -22.52 1.03
N GLY A 328 2.18 -21.80 2.13
CA GLY A 328 0.85 -21.75 2.76
C GLY A 328 -0.18 -21.07 1.84
N LEU A 329 -1.42 -21.57 1.84
CA LEU A 329 -2.51 -21.02 1.00
C LEU A 329 -2.79 -19.53 1.27
N ASP A 330 -2.51 -19.05 2.47
CA ASP A 330 -2.56 -17.64 2.85
C ASP A 330 -1.53 -16.75 2.12
N SER A 331 -0.56 -17.35 1.44
CA SER A 331 0.46 -16.65 0.63
C SER A 331 0.05 -16.49 -0.84
N PHE A 332 -1.09 -17.03 -1.25
CA PHE A 332 -1.51 -17.05 -2.65
C PHE A 332 -2.50 -15.94 -3.01
N VAL A 333 -2.38 -15.49 -4.26
CA VAL A 333 -3.36 -14.69 -4.99
C VAL A 333 -3.84 -15.51 -6.19
N PHE A 334 -5.13 -15.51 -6.46
CA PHE A 334 -5.73 -16.18 -7.61
C PHE A 334 -6.39 -15.15 -8.54
N LEU A 335 -6.01 -15.22 -9.81
CA LEU A 335 -6.48 -14.35 -10.89
C LEU A 335 -7.12 -15.20 -12.00
N ASP A 336 -8.39 -14.95 -12.26
CA ASP A 336 -9.19 -15.71 -13.23
C ASP A 336 -10.35 -14.82 -13.70
N ASP A 337 -10.64 -14.79 -15.00
CA ASP A 337 -11.77 -14.01 -15.55
C ASP A 337 -13.12 -14.65 -15.21
N ASN A 338 -13.16 -15.99 -15.03
CA ASN A 338 -14.38 -16.75 -14.80
C ASN A 338 -14.86 -16.63 -13.33
N PRO A 339 -16.03 -16.02 -13.07
CA PRO A 339 -16.56 -15.87 -11.70
C PRO A 339 -16.85 -17.23 -11.03
N VAL A 340 -17.17 -18.28 -11.79
CA VAL A 340 -17.44 -19.62 -11.24
C VAL A 340 -16.17 -20.23 -10.64
N GLU A 341 -15.04 -20.12 -11.35
CA GLU A 341 -13.75 -20.62 -10.89
C GLU A 341 -13.26 -19.80 -9.69
N ARG A 342 -13.46 -18.48 -9.70
CA ARG A 342 -13.15 -17.62 -8.54
C ARG A 342 -13.94 -18.01 -7.30
N GLU A 343 -15.25 -18.27 -7.45
CA GLU A 343 -16.10 -18.67 -6.32
C GLU A 343 -15.71 -20.06 -5.81
N LEU A 344 -15.39 -20.97 -6.70
CA LEU A 344 -14.88 -22.30 -6.34
C LEU A 344 -13.63 -22.21 -5.45
N ILE A 345 -12.66 -21.38 -5.83
CA ILE A 345 -11.45 -21.19 -5.01
C ILE A 345 -11.78 -20.58 -3.66
N ARG A 346 -12.70 -19.59 -3.57
CA ARG A 346 -13.12 -19.01 -2.29
C ARG A 346 -13.74 -20.04 -1.34
N GLN A 347 -14.54 -20.95 -1.88
CA GLN A 347 -15.19 -21.98 -1.08
C GLN A 347 -14.21 -23.02 -0.55
N TYR A 348 -13.29 -23.48 -1.38
CA TYR A 348 -12.31 -24.50 -0.98
C TYR A 348 -11.14 -23.93 -0.17
N TYR A 349 -10.73 -22.69 -0.46
CA TYR A 349 -9.53 -22.06 0.11
C TYR A 349 -9.77 -20.61 0.51
N PRO A 350 -10.49 -20.37 1.63
CA PRO A 350 -10.86 -19.02 2.07
C PRO A 350 -9.68 -18.14 2.45
N ASP A 351 -8.48 -18.69 2.60
CA ASP A 351 -7.26 -17.96 2.87
C ASP A 351 -6.54 -17.45 1.60
N VAL A 352 -6.88 -17.99 0.43
CA VAL A 352 -6.40 -17.48 -0.86
C VAL A 352 -7.05 -16.13 -1.15
N LEU A 353 -6.26 -15.15 -1.56
CA LEU A 353 -6.80 -13.88 -2.03
C LEU A 353 -7.29 -14.04 -3.48
N VAL A 354 -8.59 -14.16 -3.65
CA VAL A 354 -9.21 -14.19 -4.99
C VAL A 354 -9.53 -12.77 -5.41
N VAL A 355 -8.89 -12.31 -6.48
CA VAL A 355 -9.07 -10.96 -7.02
C VAL A 355 -10.21 -10.96 -8.04
N GLU A 356 -11.08 -9.95 -7.96
CA GLU A 356 -12.12 -9.72 -8.96
C GLU A 356 -11.50 -9.09 -10.21
N LEU A 357 -11.41 -9.86 -11.29
CA LEU A 357 -11.09 -9.29 -12.58
C LEU A 357 -12.38 -8.72 -13.20
N PRO A 358 -12.39 -7.45 -13.63
CA PRO A 358 -13.54 -6.86 -14.31
C PRO A 358 -13.69 -7.47 -15.72
N GLU A 359 -14.86 -7.30 -16.34
CA GLU A 359 -15.10 -7.75 -17.72
C GLU A 359 -14.17 -7.08 -18.74
N ASN A 360 -13.73 -5.87 -18.44
CA ASN A 360 -12.90 -5.09 -19.36
C ASN A 360 -11.42 -5.25 -19.07
N PRO A 361 -10.62 -5.88 -19.96
CA PRO A 361 -9.21 -6.19 -19.75
C PRO A 361 -8.32 -4.95 -19.60
N GLN A 362 -8.74 -3.76 -20.10
CA GLN A 362 -7.99 -2.51 -19.91
C GLN A 362 -7.80 -2.13 -18.43
N LEU A 363 -8.57 -2.71 -17.52
CA LEU A 363 -8.48 -2.45 -16.09
C LEU A 363 -7.57 -3.45 -15.36
N TYR A 364 -7.19 -4.56 -15.97
CA TYR A 364 -6.43 -5.64 -15.33
C TYR A 364 -5.10 -5.16 -14.75
N ALA A 365 -4.35 -4.39 -15.53
CA ALA A 365 -3.07 -3.86 -15.10
C ALA A 365 -3.13 -2.92 -13.87
N ARG A 366 -4.30 -2.40 -13.51
CA ARG A 366 -4.50 -1.50 -12.36
C ARG A 366 -4.88 -2.24 -11.08
N ILE A 367 -5.21 -3.51 -11.19
CA ILE A 367 -5.74 -4.32 -10.08
C ILE A 367 -4.61 -5.06 -9.36
N VAL A 368 -3.56 -5.40 -10.06
CA VAL A 368 -2.34 -6.01 -9.55
C VAL A 368 -1.24 -4.98 -9.35
#